data_6cdef7367412f4ab449cd623de7b71f4
#
_entry.id   6cdef7367412f4ab449cd623de7b71f4
#
_cell.length_a   1.000
_cell.length_b   1.000
_cell.length_c   1.000
_cell.angle_alpha   90.00
_cell.angle_beta   90.00
_cell.angle_gamma   90.00
#
_symmetry.space_group_name_H-M   'P 1'
#
loop_
_entity.id
_entity.type
_entity.pdbx_description
1 polymer ?
#
loop_
_entity_poly.entity_id
_entity_poly.type
_entity_poly.pdbx_seq_one_letter_code
_entity_poly.pdbx_strand_id
1 'polypeptide(L)'
;IITFLIAFAGVLGMTVFTINLIRNRQLFLGGLKARVFWRMLPIIVASFTVILLLALLALGWLLEQIFTGASFDKFTASLILGAALYAVSVFWGQIAEQIRATWLTTVFTIIMISGVFASMASNSSREWWHFNLSFLGTQEARDSWQFNLTLMLSALILVTLVDYLFVALGEKYAKNWKLTLMRVMLTLLGLDLGAVGYFPNNANSHVLHTRVAGYLVLIIIALIISVRWLLPNVTKDFLIMSYAIGGMLVVLQIAFQGVHYLSLTAFEISAFLLAFTWLIRLFNHLEQLIVTDKKIVHL
;
A
#
# COMPACT_ATOMS: atom_id res chain seq x y z
N ILE A 1 -10.57 -9.98 -26.53
CA ILE A 1 -11.26 -8.67 -26.72
C ILE A 1 -11.36 -7.96 -25.36
N ILE A 2 -11.92 -8.58 -24.32
CA ILE A 2 -12.09 -7.96 -22.98
C ILE A 2 -10.76 -7.43 -22.43
N THR A 3 -9.69 -8.22 -22.49
CA THR A 3 -8.34 -7.80 -22.04
C THR A 3 -7.84 -6.56 -22.75
N PHE A 4 -8.06 -6.48 -24.07
CA PHE A 4 -7.69 -5.31 -24.87
C PHE A 4 -8.50 -4.06 -24.46
N LEU A 5 -9.79 -4.24 -24.18
CA LEU A 5 -10.68 -3.17 -23.74
C LEU A 5 -10.29 -2.64 -22.36
N ILE A 6 -9.95 -3.54 -21.43
CA ILE A 6 -9.45 -3.18 -20.09
C ILE A 6 -8.13 -2.39 -20.21
N ALA A 7 -7.21 -2.86 -21.06
CA ALA A 7 -5.94 -2.16 -21.27
C ALA A 7 -6.16 -0.75 -21.86
N PHE A 8 -7.04 -0.64 -22.85
CA PHE A 8 -7.36 0.64 -23.49
C PHE A 8 -8.05 1.61 -22.52
N ALA A 9 -9.04 1.13 -21.74
CA ALA A 9 -9.70 1.91 -20.69
C ALA A 9 -8.70 2.36 -19.61
N GLY A 10 -7.78 1.48 -19.25
CA GLY A 10 -6.69 1.79 -18.31
C GLY A 10 -5.80 2.92 -18.82
N VAL A 11 -5.32 2.83 -20.05
CA VAL A 11 -4.47 3.87 -20.67
C VAL A 11 -5.19 5.20 -20.75
N LEU A 12 -6.44 5.20 -21.21
CA LEU A 12 -7.22 6.43 -21.39
C LEU A 12 -7.56 7.08 -20.04
N GLY A 13 -8.05 6.29 -19.07
CA GLY A 13 -8.36 6.77 -17.71
C GLY A 13 -7.12 7.33 -17.01
N MET A 14 -5.96 6.65 -17.13
CA MET A 14 -4.72 7.13 -16.51
C MET A 14 -4.11 8.33 -17.21
N THR A 15 -4.32 8.49 -18.51
CA THR A 15 -3.91 9.70 -19.22
C THR A 15 -4.69 10.92 -18.70
N VAL A 16 -6.01 10.81 -18.59
CA VAL A 16 -6.88 11.86 -18.04
C VAL A 16 -6.51 12.15 -16.57
N PHE A 17 -6.32 11.11 -15.76
CA PHE A 17 -5.89 11.24 -14.38
C PHE A 17 -4.57 12.02 -14.25
N THR A 18 -3.55 11.63 -15.01
CA THR A 18 -2.23 12.24 -14.94
C THR A 18 -2.25 13.72 -15.38
N ILE A 19 -2.98 14.04 -16.43
CA ILE A 19 -3.13 15.43 -16.89
C ILE A 19 -3.82 16.28 -15.83
N ASN A 20 -4.91 15.82 -15.26
CA ASN A 20 -5.65 16.55 -14.21
C ASN A 20 -4.84 16.68 -12.92
N LEU A 21 -4.11 15.63 -12.51
CA LEU A 21 -3.23 15.68 -11.36
C LEU A 21 -2.11 16.75 -11.53
N ILE A 22 -1.50 16.83 -12.71
CA ILE A 22 -0.47 17.85 -13.02
C ILE A 22 -1.08 19.25 -13.00
N ARG A 23 -2.28 19.43 -13.56
CA ARG A 23 -3.00 20.72 -13.54
C ARG A 23 -3.31 21.16 -12.12
N ASN A 24 -3.73 20.24 -11.26
CA ASN A 24 -4.13 20.50 -9.88
C ASN A 24 -3.00 20.27 -8.85
N ARG A 25 -1.73 20.24 -9.28
CA ARG A 25 -0.58 19.92 -8.43
C ARG A 25 -0.45 20.78 -7.15
N GLN A 26 -0.90 22.03 -7.20
CA GLN A 26 -0.85 22.91 -6.02
C GLN A 26 -1.83 22.44 -4.93
N LEU A 27 -3.03 22.01 -5.33
CA LEU A 27 -4.02 21.48 -4.43
C LEU A 27 -3.53 20.15 -3.81
N PHE A 28 -2.91 19.30 -4.63
CA PHE A 28 -2.31 18.04 -4.19
C PHE A 28 -1.26 18.26 -3.09
N LEU A 29 -0.37 19.22 -3.29
CA LEU A 29 0.76 19.50 -2.38
C LEU A 29 0.35 20.16 -1.06
N GLY A 30 -0.79 20.88 -1.02
CA GLY A 30 -1.21 21.60 0.18
C GLY A 30 -0.21 22.65 0.69
N GLY A 31 0.62 23.23 -0.18
CA GLY A 31 1.62 24.26 0.13
C GLY A 31 3.08 23.79 0.11
N LEU A 32 3.36 22.50 -0.10
CA LEU A 32 4.73 21.98 -0.23
C LEU A 32 5.37 22.41 -1.56
N LYS A 33 6.72 22.34 -1.62
CA LYS A 33 7.50 22.72 -2.81
C LYS A 33 7.20 21.82 -4.00
N ALA A 34 7.14 22.38 -5.21
CA ALA A 34 6.87 21.66 -6.45
C ALA A 34 7.83 20.47 -6.72
N ARG A 35 9.09 20.51 -6.24
CA ARG A 35 10.02 19.39 -6.36
C ARG A 35 9.50 18.11 -5.69
N VAL A 36 8.75 18.24 -4.59
CA VAL A 36 8.14 17.08 -3.89
C VAL A 36 7.12 16.40 -4.80
N PHE A 37 6.27 17.18 -5.48
CA PHE A 37 5.29 16.66 -6.44
C PHE A 37 5.94 15.82 -7.54
N TRP A 38 6.98 16.34 -8.19
CA TRP A 38 7.61 15.65 -9.32
C TRP A 38 8.30 14.34 -8.92
N ARG A 39 8.80 14.24 -7.67
CA ARG A 39 9.32 12.96 -7.13
C ARG A 39 8.22 11.94 -6.86
N MET A 40 7.06 12.40 -6.38
CA MET A 40 5.93 11.55 -6.03
C MET A 40 5.12 11.10 -7.26
N LEU A 41 5.07 11.93 -8.30
CA LEU A 41 4.20 11.73 -9.46
C LEU A 41 4.32 10.33 -10.09
N PRO A 42 5.52 9.79 -10.42
CA PRO A 42 5.62 8.46 -11.04
C PRO A 42 5.00 7.35 -10.19
N ILE A 43 5.22 7.41 -8.87
CA ILE A 43 4.74 6.40 -7.92
C ILE A 43 3.22 6.50 -7.76
N ILE A 44 2.68 7.72 -7.70
CA ILE A 44 1.24 7.95 -7.64
C ILE A 44 0.56 7.44 -8.91
N VAL A 45 1.10 7.78 -10.08
CA VAL A 45 0.56 7.31 -11.36
C VAL A 45 0.60 5.79 -11.44
N ALA A 46 1.71 5.15 -11.07
CA ALA A 46 1.82 3.69 -11.02
C ALA A 46 0.79 3.06 -10.08
N SER A 47 0.63 3.62 -8.86
CA SER A 47 -0.32 3.15 -7.86
C SER A 47 -1.76 3.21 -8.34
N PHE A 48 -2.17 4.37 -8.88
CA PHE A 48 -3.52 4.54 -9.41
C PHE A 48 -3.76 3.74 -10.69
N THR A 49 -2.73 3.45 -11.48
CA THR A 49 -2.81 2.52 -12.61
C THR A 49 -3.18 1.12 -12.13
N VAL A 50 -2.50 0.63 -11.09
CA VAL A 50 -2.79 -0.70 -10.52
C VAL A 50 -4.19 -0.73 -9.92
N ILE A 51 -4.61 0.30 -9.18
CA ILE A 51 -5.97 0.40 -8.63
C ILE A 51 -7.02 0.34 -9.75
N LEU A 52 -6.83 1.14 -10.81
CA LEU A 52 -7.75 1.16 -11.96
C LEU A 52 -7.82 -0.20 -12.64
N LEU A 53 -6.68 -0.82 -12.92
CA LEU A 53 -6.63 -2.13 -13.59
C LEU A 53 -7.31 -3.22 -12.75
N LEU A 54 -7.06 -3.25 -11.44
CA LEU A 54 -7.73 -4.19 -10.53
C LEU A 54 -9.24 -3.97 -10.49
N ALA A 55 -9.69 -2.71 -10.45
CA ALA A 55 -11.12 -2.38 -10.49
C ALA A 55 -11.77 -2.79 -11.81
N LEU A 56 -11.12 -2.55 -12.95
CA LEU A 56 -11.62 -2.94 -14.27
C LEU A 56 -11.64 -4.47 -14.46
N LEU A 57 -10.63 -5.17 -13.95
CA LEU A 57 -10.60 -6.64 -13.96
C LEU A 57 -11.72 -7.23 -13.11
N ALA A 58 -11.94 -6.70 -11.91
CA ALA A 58 -13.01 -7.13 -11.01
C ALA A 58 -14.39 -6.87 -11.63
N LEU A 59 -14.59 -5.68 -12.23
CA LEU A 59 -15.82 -5.36 -12.93
C LEU A 59 -16.04 -6.26 -14.14
N GLY A 60 -15.00 -6.50 -14.95
CA GLY A 60 -15.05 -7.40 -16.10
C GLY A 60 -15.45 -8.82 -15.71
N TRP A 61 -14.86 -9.34 -14.65
CA TRP A 61 -15.22 -10.66 -14.08
C TRP A 61 -16.68 -10.69 -13.60
N LEU A 62 -17.13 -9.65 -12.90
CA LEU A 62 -18.49 -9.56 -12.40
C LEU A 62 -19.51 -9.51 -13.56
N LEU A 63 -19.22 -8.72 -14.59
CA LEU A 63 -20.09 -8.65 -15.78
C LEU A 63 -20.17 -10.00 -16.53
N GLU A 64 -19.07 -10.73 -16.60
CA GLU A 64 -19.05 -12.08 -17.18
C GLU A 64 -19.96 -13.06 -16.42
N GLN A 65 -19.97 -12.97 -15.07
CA GLN A 65 -20.89 -13.78 -14.24
C GLN A 65 -22.35 -13.40 -14.43
N ILE A 66 -22.65 -12.09 -14.53
CA ILE A 66 -24.03 -11.57 -14.66
C ILE A 66 -24.59 -11.86 -16.06
N PHE A 67 -23.78 -11.72 -17.10
CA PHE A 67 -24.19 -11.81 -18.50
C PHE A 67 -23.65 -13.05 -19.21
N THR A 68 -23.67 -14.18 -18.54
CA THR A 68 -23.16 -15.45 -19.10
C THR A 68 -23.88 -15.80 -20.39
N GLY A 69 -23.13 -15.91 -21.50
CA GLY A 69 -23.68 -16.24 -22.84
C GLY A 69 -24.34 -15.09 -23.58
N ALA A 70 -24.40 -13.88 -23.03
CA ALA A 70 -24.93 -12.72 -23.73
C ALA A 70 -23.98 -12.28 -24.86
N SER A 71 -24.53 -11.97 -26.02
CA SER A 71 -23.79 -11.40 -27.15
C SER A 71 -24.47 -10.13 -27.64
N PHE A 72 -23.67 -9.15 -28.01
CA PHE A 72 -24.15 -7.89 -28.58
C PHE A 72 -23.70 -7.76 -30.04
N ASP A 73 -24.52 -7.15 -30.87
CA ASP A 73 -24.10 -6.73 -32.18
C ASP A 73 -22.98 -5.66 -32.07
N LYS A 74 -22.25 -5.45 -33.19
CA LYS A 74 -21.07 -4.57 -33.19
C LYS A 74 -21.39 -3.14 -32.83
N PHE A 75 -22.55 -2.61 -33.21
CA PHE A 75 -22.95 -1.23 -32.94
C PHE A 75 -23.29 -1.04 -31.47
N THR A 76 -24.14 -1.90 -30.91
CA THR A 76 -24.52 -1.89 -29.51
C THR A 76 -23.30 -2.07 -28.61
N ALA A 77 -22.41 -3.02 -28.93
CA ALA A 77 -21.16 -3.24 -28.20
C ALA A 77 -20.25 -1.99 -28.22
N SER A 78 -20.15 -1.31 -29.37
CA SER A 78 -19.34 -0.08 -29.49
C SER A 78 -19.92 1.08 -28.66
N LEU A 79 -21.26 1.21 -28.64
CA LEU A 79 -21.95 2.23 -27.86
C LEU A 79 -21.75 2.04 -26.36
N ILE A 80 -21.98 0.80 -25.88
CA ILE A 80 -21.79 0.45 -24.46
C ILE A 80 -20.32 0.71 -24.06
N LEU A 81 -19.38 0.29 -24.88
CA LEU A 81 -17.96 0.49 -24.65
C LEU A 81 -17.60 1.99 -24.59
N GLY A 82 -18.07 2.78 -25.54
CA GLY A 82 -17.85 4.23 -25.58
C GLY A 82 -18.37 4.93 -24.32
N ALA A 83 -19.58 4.55 -23.87
CA ALA A 83 -20.16 5.06 -22.63
C ALA A 83 -19.34 4.66 -21.39
N ALA A 84 -18.88 3.40 -21.33
CA ALA A 84 -18.04 2.91 -20.24
C ALA A 84 -16.66 3.62 -20.19
N LEU A 85 -16.01 3.80 -21.34
CA LEU A 85 -14.75 4.53 -21.44
C LEU A 85 -14.89 5.99 -21.01
N TYR A 86 -15.97 6.64 -21.43
CA TYR A 86 -16.29 7.99 -21.01
C TYR A 86 -16.48 8.07 -19.48
N ALA A 87 -17.31 7.19 -18.91
CA ALA A 87 -17.57 7.15 -17.48
C ALA A 87 -16.28 6.93 -16.65
N VAL A 88 -15.43 5.97 -17.06
CA VAL A 88 -14.12 5.73 -16.43
C VAL A 88 -13.25 6.97 -16.50
N SER A 89 -13.17 7.62 -17.66
CA SER A 89 -12.32 8.81 -17.85
C SER A 89 -12.78 9.98 -17.00
N VAL A 90 -14.09 10.25 -16.94
CA VAL A 90 -14.67 11.31 -16.10
C VAL A 90 -14.43 11.02 -14.61
N PHE A 91 -14.75 9.81 -14.15
CA PHE A 91 -14.57 9.41 -12.76
C PHE A 91 -13.10 9.51 -12.30
N TRP A 92 -12.17 9.00 -13.13
CA TRP A 92 -10.73 9.07 -12.82
C TRP A 92 -10.19 10.49 -12.87
N GLY A 93 -10.72 11.32 -13.77
CA GLY A 93 -10.42 12.74 -13.82
C GLY A 93 -10.85 13.48 -12.55
N GLN A 94 -12.05 13.20 -12.03
CA GLN A 94 -12.56 13.78 -10.79
C GLN A 94 -11.74 13.34 -9.56
N ILE A 95 -11.30 12.08 -9.51
CA ILE A 95 -10.39 11.62 -8.45
C ILE A 95 -9.10 12.44 -8.49
N ALA A 96 -8.51 12.65 -9.69
CA ALA A 96 -7.27 13.42 -9.83
C ALA A 96 -7.39 14.88 -9.40
N GLU A 97 -8.58 15.47 -9.48
CA GLU A 97 -8.85 16.83 -9.02
C GLU A 97 -8.98 16.94 -7.49
N GLN A 98 -9.41 15.86 -6.84
CA GLN A 98 -9.67 15.84 -5.40
C GLN A 98 -8.53 15.26 -4.58
N ILE A 99 -7.69 14.42 -5.19
CA ILE A 99 -6.61 13.74 -4.48
C ILE A 99 -5.63 14.73 -3.85
N ARG A 100 -5.19 14.41 -2.64
CA ARG A 100 -4.18 15.13 -1.87
C ARG A 100 -3.07 14.19 -1.44
N ALA A 101 -1.92 14.74 -1.10
CA ALA A 101 -0.79 13.94 -0.60
C ALA A 101 -1.13 13.17 0.69
N THR A 102 -2.09 13.65 1.48
CA THR A 102 -2.64 12.95 2.65
C THR A 102 -3.37 11.65 2.31
N TRP A 103 -3.73 11.41 1.05
CA TRP A 103 -4.36 10.16 0.62
C TRP A 103 -3.38 9.00 0.43
N LEU A 104 -2.07 9.27 0.49
CA LEU A 104 -1.05 8.24 0.28
C LEU A 104 -1.16 7.09 1.29
N THR A 105 -1.54 7.36 2.54
CA THR A 105 -1.81 6.32 3.55
C THR A 105 -2.97 5.42 3.10
N THR A 106 -4.06 6.02 2.56
CA THR A 106 -5.20 5.26 2.02
C THR A 106 -4.79 4.46 0.78
N VAL A 107 -4.04 5.05 -0.14
CA VAL A 107 -3.54 4.38 -1.35
C VAL A 107 -2.65 3.18 -0.98
N PHE A 108 -1.73 3.36 -0.05
CA PHE A 108 -0.89 2.29 0.51
C PHE A 108 -1.75 1.15 1.06
N THR A 109 -2.79 1.49 1.86
CA THR A 109 -3.70 0.52 2.44
C THR A 109 -4.46 -0.26 1.38
N ILE A 110 -5.04 0.43 0.38
CA ILE A 110 -5.80 -0.20 -0.70
C ILE A 110 -4.92 -1.15 -1.49
N ILE A 111 -3.74 -0.71 -1.94
CA ILE A 111 -2.83 -1.54 -2.75
C ILE A 111 -2.39 -2.79 -1.96
N MET A 112 -1.94 -2.61 -0.72
CA MET A 112 -1.47 -3.71 0.10
C MET A 112 -2.58 -4.74 0.34
N ILE A 113 -3.73 -4.30 0.81
CA ILE A 113 -4.83 -5.21 1.16
C ILE A 113 -5.42 -5.86 -0.10
N SER A 114 -5.78 -5.07 -1.12
CA SER A 114 -6.38 -5.64 -2.33
C SER A 114 -5.43 -6.57 -3.08
N GLY A 115 -4.14 -6.24 -3.16
CA GLY A 115 -3.15 -7.04 -3.85
C GLY A 115 -2.86 -8.36 -3.12
N VAL A 116 -2.74 -8.35 -1.78
CA VAL A 116 -2.58 -9.57 -0.97
C VAL A 116 -3.82 -10.46 -1.10
N PHE A 117 -5.04 -9.90 -0.96
CA PHE A 117 -6.26 -10.68 -1.11
C PHE A 117 -6.44 -11.23 -2.54
N ALA A 118 -6.12 -10.46 -3.57
CA ALA A 118 -6.14 -10.94 -4.95
C ALA A 118 -5.20 -12.13 -5.15
N SER A 119 -3.99 -12.04 -4.60
CA SER A 119 -3.02 -13.13 -4.64
C SER A 119 -3.48 -14.37 -3.87
N MET A 120 -4.08 -14.21 -2.69
CA MET A 120 -4.68 -15.31 -1.93
C MET A 120 -5.80 -15.97 -2.74
N ALA A 121 -6.69 -15.19 -3.33
CA ALA A 121 -7.82 -15.69 -4.11
C ALA A 121 -7.38 -16.47 -5.36
N SER A 122 -6.39 -15.93 -6.11
CA SER A 122 -5.86 -16.61 -7.31
C SER A 122 -5.14 -17.91 -7.00
N ASN A 123 -4.67 -18.10 -5.77
CA ASN A 123 -3.97 -19.30 -5.30
C ASN A 123 -4.83 -20.22 -4.40
N SER A 124 -6.14 -20.00 -4.30
CA SER A 124 -7.02 -20.83 -3.48
C SER A 124 -6.98 -22.32 -3.86
N SER A 125 -6.91 -22.64 -5.16
CA SER A 125 -6.77 -24.02 -5.65
C SER A 125 -5.42 -24.68 -5.34
N ARG A 126 -4.42 -23.90 -4.89
CA ARG A 126 -3.11 -24.39 -4.45
C ARG A 126 -3.05 -24.61 -2.95
N GLU A 127 -4.13 -24.33 -2.22
CA GLU A 127 -4.21 -24.49 -0.76
C GLU A 127 -3.02 -23.82 -0.04
N TRP A 128 -2.65 -22.60 -0.50
CA TRP A 128 -1.47 -21.86 -0.04
C TRP A 128 -1.38 -21.72 1.49
N TRP A 129 -2.50 -21.76 2.19
CA TRP A 129 -2.57 -21.67 3.66
C TRP A 129 -1.97 -22.88 4.39
N HIS A 130 -1.72 -23.99 3.69
CA HIS A 130 -1.01 -25.14 4.25
C HIS A 130 0.52 -24.93 4.27
N PHE A 131 1.03 -23.93 3.58
CA PHE A 131 2.46 -23.62 3.51
C PHE A 131 2.80 -22.39 4.37
N ASN A 132 2.73 -21.20 3.80
CA ASN A 132 2.95 -19.91 4.45
C ASN A 132 2.49 -18.76 3.52
N LEU A 133 2.45 -17.52 4.07
CA LEU A 133 2.06 -16.36 3.28
C LEU A 133 3.04 -16.08 2.12
N SER A 134 4.34 -16.29 2.37
CA SER A 134 5.39 -16.08 1.38
C SER A 134 5.32 -17.07 0.20
N PHE A 135 4.59 -18.19 0.33
CA PHE A 135 4.29 -19.11 -0.77
C PHE A 135 3.66 -18.39 -1.96
N LEU A 136 2.81 -17.39 -1.70
CA LEU A 136 2.13 -16.63 -2.75
C LEU A 136 3.08 -15.91 -3.72
N GLY A 137 4.33 -15.69 -3.32
CA GLY A 137 5.36 -15.10 -4.15
C GLY A 137 6.30 -16.11 -4.83
N THR A 138 6.18 -17.42 -4.55
CA THR A 138 7.08 -18.45 -5.07
C THR A 138 6.72 -18.88 -6.49
N GLN A 139 7.64 -19.61 -7.15
CA GLN A 139 7.40 -20.20 -8.48
C GLN A 139 6.31 -21.28 -8.45
N GLU A 140 5.97 -21.85 -7.30
CA GLU A 140 4.93 -22.86 -7.13
C GLU A 140 3.53 -22.22 -7.08
N ALA A 141 3.42 -20.95 -6.77
CA ALA A 141 2.19 -20.20 -6.82
C ALA A 141 1.72 -19.98 -8.27
N ARG A 142 0.41 -19.93 -8.49
CA ARG A 142 -0.16 -19.72 -9.82
C ARG A 142 0.19 -18.34 -10.31
N ASP A 143 0.06 -17.29 -9.80
CA ASP A 143 0.29 -15.94 -10.28
C ASP A 143 1.18 -15.15 -9.29
N SER A 144 2.37 -15.71 -9.00
CA SER A 144 3.30 -15.17 -7.99
C SER A 144 3.67 -13.70 -8.20
N TRP A 145 3.63 -13.22 -9.46
CA TRP A 145 3.88 -11.84 -9.79
C TRP A 145 2.92 -10.87 -9.09
N GLN A 146 1.66 -11.27 -8.82
CA GLN A 146 0.66 -10.44 -8.16
C GLN A 146 1.11 -10.09 -6.73
N PHE A 147 1.53 -11.10 -5.96
CA PHE A 147 2.03 -10.91 -4.59
C PHE A 147 3.31 -10.08 -4.57
N ASN A 148 4.29 -10.46 -5.39
CA ASN A 148 5.58 -9.81 -5.44
C ASN A 148 5.46 -8.34 -5.89
N LEU A 149 4.69 -8.06 -6.95
CA LEU A 149 4.41 -6.71 -7.42
C LEU A 149 3.67 -5.89 -6.35
N THR A 150 2.72 -6.48 -5.64
CA THR A 150 2.00 -5.82 -4.54
C THR A 150 2.97 -5.34 -3.46
N LEU A 151 3.90 -6.19 -3.01
CA LEU A 151 4.89 -5.81 -2.01
C LEU A 151 5.83 -4.73 -2.53
N MET A 152 6.34 -4.86 -3.77
CA MET A 152 7.25 -3.87 -4.37
C MET A 152 6.57 -2.51 -4.56
N LEU A 153 5.33 -2.48 -5.07
CA LEU A 153 4.58 -1.24 -5.25
C LEU A 153 4.22 -0.61 -3.90
N SER A 154 3.79 -1.42 -2.94
CA SER A 154 3.54 -0.95 -1.57
C SER A 154 4.80 -0.36 -0.92
N ALA A 155 5.96 -0.94 -1.17
CA ALA A 155 7.25 -0.41 -0.73
C ALA A 155 7.55 0.96 -1.33
N LEU A 156 7.32 1.14 -2.62
CA LEU A 156 7.51 2.43 -3.30
C LEU A 156 6.55 3.50 -2.75
N ILE A 157 5.29 3.13 -2.51
CA ILE A 157 4.30 4.04 -1.91
C ILE A 157 4.72 4.39 -0.47
N LEU A 158 5.16 3.41 0.31
CA LEU A 158 5.61 3.59 1.68
C LEU A 158 6.80 4.56 1.76
N VAL A 159 7.83 4.37 0.94
CA VAL A 159 8.98 5.30 0.87
C VAL A 159 8.54 6.71 0.46
N THR A 160 7.62 6.82 -0.49
CA THR A 160 7.07 8.11 -0.95
C THR A 160 6.25 8.78 0.15
N LEU A 161 5.42 8.03 0.88
CA LEU A 161 4.64 8.50 2.01
C LEU A 161 5.55 9.00 3.13
N VAL A 162 6.58 8.25 3.48
CA VAL A 162 7.59 8.66 4.47
C VAL A 162 8.29 9.94 4.03
N ASP A 163 8.72 10.05 2.77
CA ASP A 163 9.33 11.27 2.25
C ASP A 163 8.39 12.48 2.39
N TYR A 164 7.14 12.34 1.98
CA TYR A 164 6.12 13.38 2.12
C TYR A 164 5.92 13.81 3.58
N LEU A 165 5.67 12.86 4.48
CA LEU A 165 5.38 13.15 5.88
C LEU A 165 6.54 13.86 6.57
N PHE A 166 7.78 13.39 6.36
CA PHE A 166 8.93 13.98 7.03
C PHE A 166 9.41 15.29 6.39
N VAL A 167 9.11 15.55 5.12
CA VAL A 167 9.28 16.89 4.54
C VAL A 167 8.28 17.86 5.17
N ALA A 168 7.00 17.47 5.30
CA ALA A 168 5.97 18.29 5.92
C ALA A 168 6.22 18.54 7.42
N LEU A 169 6.67 17.52 8.16
CA LEU A 169 7.09 17.66 9.56
C LEU A 169 8.30 18.57 9.72
N GLY A 170 9.25 18.53 8.78
CA GLY A 170 10.45 19.37 8.80
C GLY A 170 10.17 20.87 8.56
N GLU A 171 9.03 21.23 8.00
CA GLU A 171 8.56 22.62 7.91
C GLU A 171 7.97 23.12 9.24
N LYS A 172 7.53 22.20 10.10
CA LYS A 172 6.83 22.51 11.35
C LYS A 172 7.72 22.37 12.59
N TYR A 173 8.53 21.34 12.63
CA TYR A 173 9.40 21.05 13.76
C TYR A 173 10.84 21.36 13.41
N ALA A 174 11.58 21.97 14.37
CA ALA A 174 13.01 22.19 14.23
C ALA A 174 13.74 20.87 13.93
N LYS A 175 14.82 20.96 13.17
CA LYS A 175 15.63 19.79 12.78
C LYS A 175 16.06 19.02 14.03
N ASN A 176 15.61 17.79 14.15
CA ASN A 176 15.82 16.91 15.30
C ASN A 176 16.31 15.53 14.81
N TRP A 177 17.39 15.03 15.45
CA TRP A 177 17.96 13.73 15.12
C TRP A 177 16.97 12.58 15.33
N LYS A 178 16.03 12.70 16.28
CA LYS A 178 15.01 11.69 16.58
C LYS A 178 14.05 11.51 15.40
N LEU A 179 13.55 12.61 14.83
CA LEU A 179 12.71 12.56 13.62
C LEU A 179 13.51 12.04 12.41
N THR A 180 14.80 12.42 12.31
CA THR A 180 15.66 11.90 11.25
C THR A 180 15.86 10.39 11.38
N LEU A 181 16.10 9.88 12.60
CA LEU A 181 16.23 8.45 12.85
C LEU A 181 14.94 7.71 12.50
N MET A 182 13.79 8.22 12.92
CA MET A 182 12.50 7.62 12.58
C MET A 182 12.26 7.58 11.07
N ARG A 183 12.58 8.67 10.36
CA ARG A 183 12.52 8.70 8.89
C ARG A 183 13.40 7.62 8.27
N VAL A 184 14.63 7.47 8.74
CA VAL A 184 15.56 6.43 8.25
C VAL A 184 15.00 5.04 8.50
N MET A 185 14.51 4.75 9.70
CA MET A 185 13.94 3.44 10.04
C MET A 185 12.71 3.11 9.18
N LEU A 186 11.80 4.06 8.98
CA LEU A 186 10.63 3.86 8.12
C LEU A 186 11.01 3.73 6.64
N THR A 187 12.03 4.44 6.18
CA THR A 187 12.55 4.28 4.81
C THR A 187 13.18 2.90 4.63
N LEU A 188 13.98 2.44 5.61
CA LEU A 188 14.54 1.08 5.60
C LEU A 188 13.44 0.02 5.62
N LEU A 189 12.38 0.21 6.42
CA LEU A 189 11.21 -0.68 6.43
C LEU A 189 10.59 -0.79 5.02
N GLY A 190 10.42 0.35 4.33
CA GLY A 190 9.89 0.36 2.97
C GLY A 190 10.81 -0.34 1.97
N LEU A 191 12.11 -0.09 2.03
CA LEU A 191 13.09 -0.75 1.17
C LEU A 191 13.14 -2.27 1.42
N ASP A 192 13.06 -2.67 2.68
CA ASP A 192 13.08 -4.06 3.09
C ASP A 192 11.80 -4.79 2.65
N LEU A 193 10.62 -4.14 2.76
CA LEU A 193 9.37 -4.65 2.20
C LEU A 193 9.48 -4.90 0.68
N GLY A 194 10.12 -3.97 -0.04
CA GLY A 194 10.39 -4.13 -1.48
C GLY A 194 11.34 -5.28 -1.77
N ALA A 195 12.35 -5.46 -0.92
CA ALA A 195 13.29 -6.57 -1.03
C ALA A 195 12.63 -7.94 -0.79
N VAL A 196 11.68 -8.04 0.15
CA VAL A 196 10.86 -9.27 0.33
C VAL A 196 10.10 -9.63 -0.94
N GLY A 197 9.51 -8.64 -1.63
CA GLY A 197 8.82 -8.86 -2.91
C GLY A 197 9.78 -9.17 -4.07
N TYR A 198 10.98 -8.57 -4.07
CA TYR A 198 11.97 -8.78 -5.13
C TYR A 198 12.71 -10.10 -5.02
N PHE A 199 12.97 -10.59 -3.80
CA PHE A 199 13.60 -11.87 -3.51
C PHE A 199 12.55 -12.87 -2.99
N PRO A 200 11.78 -13.53 -3.86
CA PRO A 200 10.75 -14.46 -3.44
C PRO A 200 11.34 -15.68 -2.70
N ASN A 201 10.52 -16.38 -1.93
CA ASN A 201 10.93 -17.53 -1.11
C ASN A 201 11.15 -18.80 -1.95
N ASN A 202 11.97 -18.73 -2.99
CA ASN A 202 12.36 -19.85 -3.83
C ASN A 202 13.65 -20.51 -3.33
N ALA A 203 13.94 -21.72 -3.76
CA ALA A 203 15.14 -22.47 -3.35
C ALA A 203 16.45 -21.66 -3.46
N ASN A 204 16.61 -20.86 -4.52
CA ASN A 204 17.81 -20.06 -4.78
C ASN A 204 17.89 -18.78 -3.94
N SER A 205 16.76 -18.25 -3.45
CA SER A 205 16.66 -16.98 -2.72
C SER A 205 16.16 -17.16 -1.28
N HIS A 206 15.85 -18.37 -0.82
CA HIS A 206 15.28 -18.66 0.48
C HIS A 206 16.05 -18.03 1.65
N VAL A 207 17.37 -18.18 1.68
CA VAL A 207 18.22 -17.62 2.76
C VAL A 207 18.14 -16.10 2.80
N LEU A 208 18.18 -15.45 1.63
CA LEU A 208 18.08 -14.00 1.52
C LEU A 208 16.68 -13.51 1.90
N HIS A 209 15.64 -14.16 1.35
CA HIS A 209 14.24 -13.85 1.69
C HIS A 209 13.99 -13.92 3.20
N THR A 210 14.42 -15.00 3.85
CA THR A 210 14.24 -15.19 5.29
C THR A 210 14.95 -14.10 6.10
N ARG A 211 16.16 -13.68 5.70
CA ARG A 211 16.88 -12.59 6.37
C ARG A 211 16.15 -11.26 6.23
N VAL A 212 15.73 -10.92 5.02
CA VAL A 212 15.03 -9.67 4.72
C VAL A 212 13.69 -9.66 5.45
N ALA A 213 12.90 -10.74 5.38
CA ALA A 213 11.66 -10.85 6.14
C ALA A 213 11.88 -10.71 7.68
N GLY A 214 13.00 -11.22 8.20
CA GLY A 214 13.40 -11.04 9.59
C GLY A 214 13.71 -9.58 9.94
N TYR A 215 14.33 -8.83 9.04
CA TYR A 215 14.60 -7.40 9.25
C TYR A 215 13.31 -6.57 9.32
N LEU A 216 12.29 -6.88 8.53
CA LEU A 216 10.97 -6.24 8.66
C LEU A 216 10.45 -6.31 10.10
N VAL A 217 10.47 -7.50 10.69
CA VAL A 217 10.00 -7.73 12.05
C VAL A 217 10.85 -6.94 13.05
N LEU A 218 12.17 -6.99 12.93
CA LEU A 218 13.08 -6.26 13.82
C LEU A 218 12.87 -4.75 13.75
N ILE A 219 12.72 -4.19 12.54
CA ILE A 219 12.50 -2.74 12.36
C ILE A 219 11.16 -2.32 12.96
N ILE A 220 10.09 -3.10 12.74
CA ILE A 220 8.77 -2.82 13.34
C ILE A 220 8.83 -2.84 14.86
N ILE A 221 9.44 -3.85 15.47
CA ILE A 221 9.60 -3.96 16.92
C ILE A 221 10.42 -2.76 17.45
N ALA A 222 11.54 -2.45 16.81
CA ALA A 222 12.37 -1.31 17.19
C ALA A 222 11.60 0.02 17.12
N LEU A 223 10.79 0.22 16.07
CA LEU A 223 9.92 1.39 15.93
C LEU A 223 8.86 1.44 17.03
N ILE A 224 8.17 0.33 17.34
CA ILE A 224 7.16 0.25 18.41
C ILE A 224 7.79 0.62 19.77
N ILE A 225 8.93 0.06 20.08
CA ILE A 225 9.63 0.33 21.35
C ILE A 225 10.06 1.78 21.44
N SER A 226 10.61 2.33 20.35
CA SER A 226 11.23 3.67 20.33
C SER A 226 10.26 4.83 20.05
N VAL A 227 9.01 4.56 19.65
CA VAL A 227 8.05 5.58 19.22
C VAL A 227 7.85 6.69 20.23
N ARG A 228 7.83 6.37 21.54
CA ARG A 228 7.70 7.34 22.63
C ARG A 228 8.83 8.37 22.65
N TRP A 229 10.04 7.98 22.30
CA TRP A 229 11.21 8.86 22.34
C TRP A 229 11.48 9.55 21.00
N LEU A 230 11.05 8.94 19.91
CA LEU A 230 11.32 9.45 18.57
C LEU A 230 10.32 10.51 18.12
N LEU A 231 9.06 10.41 18.54
CA LEU A 231 8.01 11.36 18.14
C LEU A 231 7.77 12.43 19.19
N PRO A 232 7.58 13.70 18.77
CA PRO A 232 7.06 14.75 19.62
C PRO A 232 5.56 14.55 19.88
N ASN A 233 5.08 14.99 21.03
CA ASN A 233 3.64 15.08 21.36
C ASN A 233 2.84 13.79 21.13
N VAL A 234 3.43 12.64 21.46
CA VAL A 234 2.75 11.34 21.31
C VAL A 234 1.60 11.25 22.30
N THR A 235 0.40 10.93 21.82
CA THR A 235 -0.78 10.74 22.67
C THR A 235 -0.69 9.43 23.48
N LYS A 236 -1.28 9.46 24.69
CA LYS A 236 -1.32 8.26 25.55
C LYS A 236 -2.02 7.09 24.86
N ASP A 237 -3.12 7.36 24.16
CA ASP A 237 -3.90 6.33 23.45
C ASP A 237 -3.08 5.65 22.36
N PHE A 238 -2.30 6.42 21.61
CA PHE A 238 -1.42 5.85 20.60
C PHE A 238 -0.30 5.00 21.22
N LEU A 239 0.27 5.42 22.36
CA LEU A 239 1.27 4.62 23.08
C LEU A 239 0.70 3.33 23.64
N ILE A 240 -0.48 3.37 24.27
CA ILE A 240 -1.15 2.18 24.80
C ILE A 240 -1.40 1.18 23.68
N MET A 241 -1.97 1.66 22.56
CA MET A 241 -2.21 0.81 21.40
C MET A 241 -0.90 0.24 20.83
N SER A 242 0.16 1.07 20.71
CA SER A 242 1.46 0.61 20.19
C SER A 242 2.05 -0.51 21.05
N TYR A 243 2.05 -0.35 22.35
CA TYR A 243 2.59 -1.36 23.25
C TYR A 243 1.68 -2.60 23.37
N ALA A 244 0.36 -2.44 23.25
CA ALA A 244 -0.56 -3.57 23.17
C ALA A 244 -0.30 -4.41 21.91
N ILE A 245 -0.13 -3.77 20.74
CA ILE A 245 0.22 -4.47 19.50
C ILE A 245 1.59 -5.12 19.62
N GLY A 246 2.60 -4.41 20.15
CA GLY A 246 3.93 -4.97 20.38
C GLY A 246 3.89 -6.18 21.30
N GLY A 247 3.15 -6.12 22.40
CA GLY A 247 2.94 -7.24 23.32
C GLY A 247 2.25 -8.43 22.63
N MET A 248 1.23 -8.16 21.81
CA MET A 248 0.54 -9.21 21.05
C MET A 248 1.48 -9.88 20.04
N LEU A 249 2.36 -9.13 19.35
CA LEU A 249 3.37 -9.70 18.46
C LEU A 249 4.33 -10.64 19.22
N VAL A 250 4.72 -10.28 20.44
CA VAL A 250 5.54 -11.17 21.29
C VAL A 250 4.77 -12.43 21.68
N VAL A 251 3.48 -12.30 22.06
CA VAL A 251 2.62 -13.45 22.38
C VAL A 251 2.48 -14.38 21.17
N LEU A 252 2.26 -13.83 19.97
CA LEU A 252 2.21 -14.63 18.74
C LEU A 252 3.53 -15.37 18.47
N GLN A 253 4.66 -14.70 18.68
CA GLN A 253 5.98 -15.31 18.53
C GLN A 253 6.19 -16.48 19.49
N ILE A 254 5.80 -16.33 20.76
CA ILE A 254 5.86 -17.39 21.77
C ILE A 254 4.91 -18.54 21.40
N ALA A 255 3.69 -18.22 20.96
CA ALA A 255 2.71 -19.23 20.54
C ALA A 255 3.18 -20.03 19.32
N PHE A 256 3.93 -19.39 18.40
CA PHE A 256 4.49 -20.05 17.23
C PHE A 256 5.76 -20.84 17.56
N GLN A 257 6.82 -20.20 18.07
CA GLN A 257 8.13 -20.83 18.28
C GLN A 257 8.30 -21.49 19.64
N GLY A 258 7.66 -20.97 20.69
CA GLY A 258 7.81 -21.50 22.05
C GLY A 258 6.87 -22.67 22.36
N VAL A 259 5.59 -22.51 22.02
CA VAL A 259 4.55 -23.50 22.36
C VAL A 259 4.19 -24.39 21.15
N HIS A 260 4.56 -24.00 19.96
CA HIS A 260 4.22 -24.68 18.69
C HIS A 260 2.69 -24.86 18.47
N TYR A 261 1.90 -23.91 18.99
CA TYR A 261 0.45 -23.92 18.87
C TYR A 261 -0.02 -23.38 17.52
N LEU A 262 0.66 -22.34 16.99
CA LEU A 262 0.30 -21.72 15.72
C LEU A 262 1.05 -22.36 14.56
N SER A 263 0.34 -22.55 13.42
CA SER A 263 1.02 -22.81 12.15
C SER A 263 1.80 -21.56 11.70
N LEU A 264 2.80 -21.75 10.84
CA LEU A 264 3.57 -20.63 10.26
C LEU A 264 2.64 -19.64 9.55
N THR A 265 1.68 -20.12 8.77
CA THR A 265 0.71 -19.28 8.07
C THR A 265 -0.16 -18.46 9.03
N ALA A 266 -0.67 -19.07 10.10
CA ALA A 266 -1.46 -18.36 11.10
C ALA A 266 -0.64 -17.28 11.81
N PHE A 267 0.62 -17.58 12.12
CA PHE A 267 1.56 -16.61 12.68
C PHE A 267 1.82 -15.44 11.73
N GLU A 268 2.18 -15.73 10.46
CA GLU A 268 2.51 -14.70 9.47
C GLU A 268 1.33 -13.78 9.18
N ILE A 269 0.11 -14.32 8.97
CA ILE A 269 -1.09 -13.52 8.73
C ILE A 269 -1.40 -12.63 9.93
N SER A 270 -1.37 -13.19 11.15
CA SER A 270 -1.68 -12.43 12.36
C SER A 270 -0.63 -11.35 12.63
N ALA A 271 0.64 -11.65 12.48
CA ALA A 271 1.75 -10.69 12.64
C ALA A 271 1.69 -9.59 11.58
N PHE A 272 1.40 -9.95 10.33
CA PHE A 272 1.20 -8.98 9.23
C PHE A 272 0.06 -8.02 9.54
N LEU A 273 -1.12 -8.52 9.93
CA LEU A 273 -2.28 -7.69 10.23
C LEU A 273 -2.01 -6.72 11.40
N LEU A 274 -1.36 -7.19 12.47
CA LEU A 274 -1.00 -6.34 13.61
C LEU A 274 0.03 -5.28 13.25
N ALA A 275 1.11 -5.67 12.57
CA ALA A 275 2.17 -4.75 12.14
C ALA A 275 1.63 -3.70 11.15
N PHE A 276 0.82 -4.14 10.19
CA PHE A 276 0.19 -3.27 9.21
C PHE A 276 -0.79 -2.28 9.86
N THR A 277 -1.65 -2.75 10.77
CA THR A 277 -2.57 -1.90 11.54
C THR A 277 -1.80 -0.84 12.33
N TRP A 278 -0.70 -1.24 13.01
CA TRP A 278 0.14 -0.30 13.73
C TRP A 278 0.76 0.75 12.81
N LEU A 279 1.26 0.33 11.65
CA LEU A 279 1.88 1.23 10.68
C LEU A 279 0.88 2.27 10.14
N ILE A 280 -0.34 1.86 9.80
CA ILE A 280 -1.42 2.78 9.40
C ILE A 280 -1.74 3.78 10.52
N ARG A 281 -1.84 3.32 11.75
CA ARG A 281 -2.09 4.20 12.90
C ARG A 281 -0.93 5.18 13.16
N LEU A 282 0.30 4.74 12.94
CA LEU A 282 1.47 5.62 13.00
C LEU A 282 1.39 6.73 11.94
N PHE A 283 1.08 6.39 10.69
CA PHE A 283 0.96 7.40 9.63
C PHE A 283 -0.18 8.38 9.90
N ASN A 284 -1.34 7.90 10.33
CA ASN A 284 -2.44 8.78 10.73
C ASN A 284 -2.03 9.71 11.89
N HIS A 285 -1.24 9.23 12.85
CA HIS A 285 -0.71 10.07 13.93
C HIS A 285 0.28 11.13 13.41
N LEU A 286 1.19 10.76 12.50
CA LEU A 286 2.10 11.71 11.85
C LEU A 286 1.36 12.76 11.04
N GLU A 287 0.31 12.40 10.31
CA GLU A 287 -0.57 13.33 9.59
C GLU A 287 -1.27 14.30 10.55
N GLN A 288 -1.77 13.82 11.68
CA GLN A 288 -2.37 14.67 12.72
C GLN A 288 -1.37 15.70 13.25
N LEU A 289 -0.11 15.31 13.49
CA LEU A 289 0.95 16.25 13.91
C LEU A 289 1.18 17.36 12.87
N ILE A 290 0.98 17.09 11.58
CA ILE A 290 1.09 18.09 10.51
C ILE A 290 -0.10 19.03 10.51
N VAL A 291 -1.32 18.54 10.76
CA VAL A 291 -2.58 19.29 10.58
C VAL A 291 -2.97 20.12 11.81
N THR A 292 -2.74 19.62 13.03
CA THR A 292 -3.34 20.15 14.27
C THR A 292 -2.98 21.62 14.57
N ASP A 293 -1.81 22.14 14.15
CA ASP A 293 -1.42 23.53 14.39
C ASP A 293 -1.84 24.53 13.29
N LYS A 294 -2.34 24.05 12.15
CA LYS A 294 -2.91 24.99 11.15
C LYS A 294 -4.22 25.62 11.64
N LYS A 295 -4.89 25.04 12.64
CA LYS A 295 -6.12 25.59 13.23
C LYS A 295 -5.89 26.69 14.27
N ILE A 296 -4.69 26.83 14.82
CA ILE A 296 -4.39 27.83 15.88
C ILE A 296 -4.04 29.21 15.28
N VAL A 297 -3.73 29.30 13.99
CA VAL A 297 -3.35 30.55 13.30
C VAL A 297 -4.57 31.31 12.72
N HIS A 298 -5.78 30.75 12.81
CA HIS A 298 -7.02 31.35 12.29
C HIS A 298 -8.09 31.64 13.37
N LEU A 299 -7.69 31.82 14.63
CA LEU A 299 -8.45 32.41 15.72
C LEU A 299 -7.67 33.62 16.26
#